data_e2a289e5477e41d34170de94d491d5d8
#
_entry.id   e2a289e5477e41d34170de94d491d5d8
#
_cell.length_a   1.000
_cell.length_b   1.000
_cell.length_c   1.000
_cell.angle_alpha   90.00
_cell.angle_beta   90.00
_cell.angle_gamma   90.00
#
_symmetry.space_group_name_H-M   'P 1'
#
loop_
_entity.id
_entity.type
_entity.pdbx_description
1 polymer ?
#
loop_
_entity_poly.entity_id
_entity_poly.type
_entity_poly.pdbx_seq_one_letter_code
_entity_poly.pdbx_strand_id
1 'polypeptide(L)'
;MGIIKKSRQEENDELSELNRKIYAFGLYIPMSVHKAQRVIDQIRGRSYEEALMILEFMPYRACYPILKLIYSAAANARHNIGSNKKDLMIWKVEVNKGTQRKKLKPGARGRSYFIKRPTCHITIVLQDTFLMEQFRKNIHIFSKEDMQMDFCEFLKFYQG
;
A
#
# COMPACT_ATOMS: atom_id res chain seq x y z
N MET A 1 29.34 -8.91 32.84
CA MET A 1 28.13 -8.39 32.16
C MET A 1 27.63 -9.44 31.20
N GLY A 2 26.53 -10.13 31.55
CA GLY A 2 25.99 -11.17 30.70
C GLY A 2 25.20 -10.55 29.56
N ILE A 3 25.64 -10.81 28.34
CA ILE A 3 24.87 -10.48 27.13
C ILE A 3 23.70 -11.45 27.09
N ILE A 4 22.50 -10.96 27.38
CA ILE A 4 21.26 -11.75 27.23
C ILE A 4 21.08 -11.95 25.72
N LYS A 5 21.34 -13.17 25.24
CA LYS A 5 20.98 -13.55 23.86
C LYS A 5 19.47 -13.56 23.78
N LYS A 6 18.88 -12.64 23.03
CA LYS A 6 17.46 -12.70 22.67
C LYS A 6 17.16 -14.03 22.00
N SER A 7 15.99 -14.58 22.26
CA SER A 7 15.55 -15.80 21.57
C SER A 7 15.31 -15.47 20.08
N ARG A 8 15.57 -16.41 19.18
CA ARG A 8 15.35 -16.25 17.73
C ARG A 8 13.90 -15.89 17.39
N GLN A 9 12.95 -16.27 18.24
CA GLN A 9 11.54 -15.89 18.10
C GLN A 9 11.32 -14.40 18.39
N GLU A 10 11.92 -13.85 19.46
CA GLU A 10 11.81 -12.41 19.78
C GLU A 10 12.42 -11.54 18.69
N GLU A 11 13.52 -11.98 18.07
CA GLU A 11 14.14 -11.29 16.93
C GLU A 11 13.26 -11.32 15.69
N ASN A 12 12.63 -12.44 15.36
CA ASN A 12 11.71 -12.58 14.24
C ASN A 12 10.42 -11.75 14.45
N ASP A 13 9.92 -11.67 15.67
CA ASP A 13 8.76 -10.85 16.01
C ASP A 13 9.08 -9.35 15.89
N GLU A 14 10.26 -8.91 16.35
CA GLU A 14 10.74 -7.54 16.13
C GLU A 14 10.89 -7.21 14.64
N LEU A 15 11.46 -8.13 13.85
CA LEU A 15 11.59 -7.95 12.39
C LEU A 15 10.23 -7.88 11.69
N SER A 16 9.25 -8.67 12.12
CA SER A 16 7.89 -8.62 11.58
C SER A 16 7.19 -7.29 11.92
N GLU A 17 7.43 -6.76 13.11
CA GLU A 17 6.91 -5.45 13.53
C GLU A 17 7.50 -4.29 12.73
N LEU A 18 8.82 -4.33 12.45
CA LEU A 18 9.50 -3.32 11.64
C LEU A 18 9.01 -3.27 10.18
N ASN A 19 8.53 -4.39 9.65
CA ASN A 19 8.02 -4.47 8.26
C ASN A 19 6.50 -4.29 8.17
N ARG A 20 5.86 -3.67 9.15
CA ARG A 20 4.40 -3.46 9.15
C ARG A 20 3.96 -2.60 7.97
N LYS A 21 3.08 -3.16 7.16
CA LYS A 21 2.42 -2.48 6.04
C LYS A 21 1.05 -2.01 6.47
N ILE A 22 0.73 -0.79 6.12
CA ILE A 22 -0.54 -0.14 6.46
C ILE A 22 -1.42 -0.13 5.22
N TYR A 23 -2.61 -0.70 5.34
CA TYR A 23 -3.56 -0.84 4.24
C TYR A 23 -4.72 0.13 4.38
N ALA A 24 -5.16 0.69 3.24
CA ALA A 24 -6.44 1.36 3.11
C ALA A 24 -7.14 0.88 1.85
N PHE A 25 -8.42 0.55 1.98
CA PHE A 25 -9.25 0.00 0.92
C PHE A 25 -10.37 0.96 0.54
N GLY A 26 -10.47 1.32 -0.72
CA GLY A 26 -11.57 2.06 -1.30
C GLY A 26 -12.41 1.15 -2.19
N LEU A 27 -13.53 0.66 -1.70
CA LEU A 27 -14.39 -0.27 -2.40
C LEU A 27 -15.48 0.46 -3.18
N TYR A 28 -15.85 -0.08 -4.36
CA TYR A 28 -16.98 0.35 -5.19
C TYR A 28 -16.98 1.85 -5.59
N ILE A 29 -15.81 2.43 -5.80
CA ILE A 29 -15.67 3.82 -6.22
C ILE A 29 -16.25 3.97 -7.65
N PRO A 30 -17.21 4.92 -7.89
CA PRO A 30 -17.93 5.05 -9.16
C PRO A 30 -17.06 5.74 -10.22
N MET A 31 -16.03 5.06 -10.70
CA MET A 31 -15.16 5.52 -11.78
C MET A 31 -14.55 4.35 -12.57
N SER A 32 -14.00 4.68 -13.75
CA SER A 32 -13.27 3.70 -14.57
C SER A 32 -11.87 3.46 -14.02
N VAL A 33 -11.42 2.21 -14.03
CA VAL A 33 -10.06 1.79 -13.65
C VAL A 33 -8.99 2.63 -14.34
N HIS A 34 -9.07 2.80 -15.67
CA HIS A 34 -8.07 3.57 -16.43
C HIS A 34 -7.95 5.04 -16.00
N LYS A 35 -9.06 5.67 -15.56
CA LYS A 35 -9.03 7.06 -15.07
C LYS A 35 -8.36 7.14 -13.70
N ALA A 36 -8.59 6.19 -12.83
CA ALA A 36 -7.92 6.11 -11.53
C ALA A 36 -6.44 5.77 -11.70
N GLN A 37 -6.11 4.84 -12.58
CA GLN A 37 -4.75 4.38 -12.82
C GLN A 37 -3.81 5.52 -13.26
N ARG A 38 -4.25 6.41 -14.14
CA ARG A 38 -3.46 7.59 -14.56
C ARG A 38 -2.99 8.45 -13.39
N VAL A 39 -3.84 8.63 -12.39
CA VAL A 39 -3.51 9.43 -11.20
C VAL A 39 -2.61 8.62 -10.26
N ILE A 40 -2.91 7.35 -10.08
CA ILE A 40 -2.16 6.46 -9.19
C ILE A 40 -0.72 6.27 -9.66
N ASP A 41 -0.48 6.21 -10.97
CA ASP A 41 0.88 6.05 -11.52
C ASP A 41 1.79 7.26 -11.20
N GLN A 42 1.22 8.43 -10.92
CA GLN A 42 1.98 9.63 -10.52
C GLN A 42 2.39 9.63 -9.05
N ILE A 43 1.64 8.94 -8.19
CA ILE A 43 1.86 8.94 -6.74
C ILE A 43 2.58 7.69 -6.23
N ARG A 44 2.71 6.66 -7.05
CA ARG A 44 3.37 5.42 -6.67
C ARG A 44 4.85 5.65 -6.36
N GLY A 45 5.33 5.19 -5.19
CA GLY A 45 6.71 5.34 -4.76
C GLY A 45 7.07 6.74 -4.25
N ARG A 46 6.08 7.64 -4.08
CA ARG A 46 6.27 8.98 -3.53
C ARG A 46 6.11 9.00 -2.02
N SER A 47 6.68 10.03 -1.38
CA SER A 47 6.41 10.32 0.03
C SER A 47 4.94 10.74 0.22
N TYR A 48 4.43 10.62 1.43
CA TYR A 48 3.07 11.04 1.77
C TYR A 48 2.82 12.52 1.42
N GLU A 49 3.75 13.40 1.79
CA GLU A 49 3.62 14.86 1.56
C GLU A 49 3.65 15.21 0.06
N GLU A 50 4.57 14.63 -0.71
CA GLU A 50 4.63 14.82 -2.17
C GLU A 50 3.35 14.33 -2.86
N ALA A 51 2.83 13.17 -2.45
CA ALA A 51 1.62 12.63 -3.03
C ALA A 51 0.40 13.53 -2.79
N LEU A 52 0.29 14.13 -1.60
CA LEU A 52 -0.77 15.10 -1.31
C LEU A 52 -0.64 16.33 -2.22
N MET A 53 0.55 16.92 -2.33
CA MET A 53 0.77 18.08 -3.21
C MET A 53 0.39 17.75 -4.66
N ILE A 54 0.84 16.62 -5.20
CA ILE A 54 0.50 16.19 -6.56
C ILE A 54 -1.02 16.07 -6.73
N LEU A 55 -1.72 15.43 -5.80
CA LEU A 55 -3.16 15.20 -5.90
C LEU A 55 -3.99 16.49 -5.78
N GLU A 56 -3.55 17.46 -5.00
CA GLU A 56 -4.22 18.75 -4.84
C GLU A 56 -4.10 19.62 -6.10
N PHE A 57 -2.94 19.57 -6.76
CA PHE A 57 -2.72 20.35 -7.99
C PHE A 57 -3.28 19.71 -9.27
N MET A 58 -3.54 18.40 -9.27
CA MET A 58 -4.08 17.72 -10.45
C MET A 58 -5.57 18.00 -10.66
N PRO A 59 -6.01 18.47 -11.86
CA PRO A 59 -7.41 18.79 -12.15
C PRO A 59 -8.28 17.58 -12.47
N TYR A 60 -7.97 16.39 -11.94
CA TYR A 60 -8.72 15.17 -12.22
C TYR A 60 -9.70 14.82 -11.10
N ARG A 61 -10.95 14.52 -11.47
CA ARG A 61 -11.97 14.05 -10.51
C ARG A 61 -11.51 12.82 -9.70
N ALA A 62 -10.60 12.02 -10.25
CA ALA A 62 -10.08 10.83 -9.58
C ALA A 62 -9.20 11.16 -8.37
N CYS A 63 -8.60 12.37 -8.31
CA CYS A 63 -7.72 12.77 -7.22
C CYS A 63 -8.43 12.82 -5.88
N TYR A 64 -9.67 13.32 -5.83
CA TYR A 64 -10.41 13.50 -4.59
C TYR A 64 -10.67 12.19 -3.81
N PRO A 65 -11.21 11.11 -4.39
CA PRO A 65 -11.37 9.84 -3.67
C PRO A 65 -10.03 9.19 -3.31
N ILE A 66 -8.98 9.35 -4.14
CA ILE A 66 -7.65 8.83 -3.84
C ILE A 66 -7.02 9.59 -2.65
N LEU A 67 -7.15 10.90 -2.63
CA LEU A 67 -6.69 11.75 -1.52
C LEU A 67 -7.34 11.35 -0.19
N LYS A 68 -8.65 11.11 -0.18
CA LYS A 68 -9.34 10.61 1.02
C LYS A 68 -8.80 9.26 1.51
N LEU A 69 -8.47 8.37 0.59
CA LEU A 69 -7.89 7.07 0.93
C LEU A 69 -6.49 7.20 1.52
N ILE A 70 -5.68 8.12 1.00
CA ILE A 70 -4.35 8.39 1.56
C ILE A 70 -4.47 8.98 2.97
N TYR A 71 -5.40 9.89 3.21
CA TYR A 71 -5.67 10.39 4.56
C TYR A 71 -6.11 9.29 5.52
N SER A 72 -6.99 8.40 5.07
CA SER A 72 -7.41 7.24 5.86
C SER A 72 -6.24 6.30 6.17
N ALA A 73 -5.38 6.03 5.19
CA ALA A 73 -4.18 5.21 5.37
C ALA A 73 -3.22 5.83 6.40
N ALA A 74 -2.98 7.14 6.32
CA ALA A 74 -2.13 7.85 7.27
C ALA A 74 -2.73 7.90 8.69
N ALA A 75 -4.05 7.98 8.80
CA ALA A 75 -4.72 7.88 10.10
C ALA A 75 -4.55 6.48 10.71
N ASN A 76 -4.69 5.42 9.89
CA ASN A 76 -4.44 4.04 10.31
C ASN A 76 -2.97 3.84 10.74
N ALA A 77 -2.01 4.44 10.01
CA ALA A 77 -0.59 4.41 10.37
C ALA A 77 -0.34 4.98 11.77
N ARG A 78 -0.90 6.16 12.01
CA ARG A 78 -0.75 6.83 13.30
C ARG A 78 -1.41 6.07 14.44
N HIS A 79 -2.60 5.51 14.21
CA HIS A 79 -3.36 4.81 15.24
C HIS A 79 -2.76 3.44 15.58
N ASN A 80 -2.35 2.66 14.57
CA ASN A 80 -1.94 1.27 14.74
C ASN A 80 -0.45 1.11 15.09
N ILE A 81 0.41 2.00 14.54
CA ILE A 81 1.86 1.87 14.62
C ILE A 81 2.49 3.06 15.34
N GLY A 82 1.77 4.18 15.47
CA GLY A 82 2.32 5.42 16.03
C GLY A 82 3.24 6.19 15.08
N SER A 83 3.26 5.83 13.79
CA SER A 83 4.13 6.44 12.78
C SER A 83 3.82 7.91 12.52
N ASN A 84 4.86 8.72 12.32
CA ASN A 84 4.71 10.10 11.91
C ASN A 84 4.36 10.19 10.42
N LYS A 85 3.53 11.16 10.04
CA LYS A 85 3.12 11.37 8.65
C LYS A 85 4.30 11.68 7.71
N LYS A 86 5.36 12.30 8.21
CA LYS A 86 6.55 12.66 7.44
C LYS A 86 7.35 11.44 6.99
N ASP A 87 7.31 10.38 7.78
CA ASP A 87 8.08 9.17 7.56
C ASP A 87 7.32 8.14 6.71
N LEU A 88 6.10 8.47 6.27
CA LEU A 88 5.26 7.59 5.47
C LEU A 88 5.58 7.70 3.98
N MET A 89 5.73 6.56 3.32
CA MET A 89 5.92 6.41 1.88
C MET A 89 4.81 5.54 1.28
N ILE A 90 4.38 5.88 0.08
CA ILE A 90 3.43 5.06 -0.70
C ILE A 90 4.21 3.91 -1.33
N TRP A 91 4.15 2.74 -0.71
CA TRP A 91 4.86 1.58 -1.20
C TRP A 91 4.18 0.93 -2.41
N LYS A 92 2.86 0.73 -2.32
CA LYS A 92 2.10 0.05 -3.37
C LYS A 92 0.72 0.67 -3.50
N VAL A 93 0.27 0.88 -4.74
CA VAL A 93 -1.10 1.29 -5.04
C VAL A 93 -1.63 0.44 -6.18
N GLU A 94 -2.81 -0.15 -5.97
CA GLU A 94 -3.47 -1.02 -6.93
C GLU A 94 -4.88 -0.53 -7.24
N VAL A 95 -5.29 -0.70 -8.49
CA VAL A 95 -6.66 -0.44 -8.93
C VAL A 95 -7.23 -1.69 -9.58
N ASN A 96 -8.24 -2.24 -8.97
CA ASN A 96 -8.92 -3.41 -9.44
C ASN A 96 -10.30 -3.07 -10.02
N LYS A 97 -10.73 -3.82 -11.03
CA LYS A 97 -12.02 -3.64 -11.68
C LYS A 97 -13.13 -4.14 -10.74
N GLY A 98 -14.09 -3.27 -10.47
CA GLY A 98 -15.29 -3.63 -9.73
C GLY A 98 -16.46 -4.01 -10.63
N THR A 99 -17.62 -4.18 -10.02
CA THR A 99 -18.87 -4.48 -10.71
C THR A 99 -19.32 -3.33 -11.62
N GLN A 100 -19.95 -3.65 -12.74
CA GLN A 100 -20.51 -2.66 -13.67
C GLN A 100 -22.03 -2.59 -13.51
N ARG A 101 -22.55 -1.41 -13.20
CA ARG A 101 -24.00 -1.17 -13.22
C ARG A 101 -24.48 -0.94 -14.63
N LYS A 102 -25.46 -1.71 -15.09
CA LYS A 102 -26.13 -1.54 -16.37
C LYS A 102 -27.30 -0.59 -16.17
N LYS A 103 -27.40 0.47 -16.96
CA LYS A 103 -28.56 1.37 -17.04
C LYS A 103 -29.12 1.34 -18.42
N LEU A 104 -30.47 1.38 -18.55
CA LEU A 104 -31.14 1.50 -19.80
C LEU A 104 -31.16 2.96 -20.25
N LYS A 105 -30.93 3.17 -21.55
CA LYS A 105 -31.11 4.46 -22.20
C LYS A 105 -32.08 4.25 -23.39
N PRO A 106 -33.13 5.07 -23.50
CA PRO A 106 -34.06 4.98 -24.64
C PRO A 106 -33.33 5.37 -25.93
N GLY A 107 -33.64 4.65 -27.01
CA GLY A 107 -33.19 4.96 -28.36
C GLY A 107 -34.37 5.28 -29.27
N ALA A 108 -34.09 5.50 -30.58
CA ALA A 108 -35.11 5.74 -31.58
C ALA A 108 -36.04 4.51 -31.80
N ARG A 109 -37.26 4.74 -32.22
CA ARG A 109 -38.26 3.69 -32.58
C ARG A 109 -38.54 2.69 -31.45
N GLY A 110 -38.65 3.17 -30.19
CA GLY A 110 -38.97 2.33 -29.03
C GLY A 110 -37.89 1.33 -28.62
N ARG A 111 -36.68 1.41 -29.18
CA ARG A 111 -35.55 0.56 -28.78
C ARG A 111 -34.84 1.14 -27.56
N SER A 112 -34.20 0.29 -26.77
CA SER A 112 -33.36 0.69 -25.63
C SER A 112 -32.00 0.01 -25.74
N TYR A 113 -30.97 0.66 -25.19
CA TYR A 113 -29.63 0.10 -25.10
C TYR A 113 -29.03 0.28 -23.70
N PHE A 114 -28.12 -0.60 -23.36
CA PHE A 114 -27.50 -0.59 -22.04
C PHE A 114 -26.28 0.34 -22.01
N ILE A 115 -26.25 1.23 -21.01
CA ILE A 115 -25.06 2.00 -20.64
C ILE A 115 -24.42 1.33 -19.43
N LYS A 116 -23.13 1.04 -19.54
CA LYS A 116 -22.30 0.47 -18.46
C LYS A 116 -21.73 1.61 -17.60
N ARG A 117 -21.98 1.57 -16.29
CA ARG A 117 -21.35 2.45 -15.30
C ARG A 117 -20.32 1.64 -14.51
N PRO A 118 -19.02 1.79 -14.82
CA PRO A 118 -17.97 1.02 -14.15
C PRO A 118 -17.76 1.50 -12.71
N THR A 119 -17.37 0.57 -11.86
CA THR A 119 -16.80 0.85 -10.54
C THR A 119 -15.40 0.26 -10.45
N CYS A 120 -14.57 0.77 -9.54
CA CYS A 120 -13.25 0.24 -9.25
C CYS A 120 -13.04 0.10 -7.74
N HIS A 121 -12.06 -0.73 -7.39
CA HIS A 121 -11.55 -0.88 -6.04
C HIS A 121 -10.12 -0.37 -6.04
N ILE A 122 -9.77 0.46 -5.05
CA ILE A 122 -8.44 1.02 -4.91
C ILE A 122 -7.86 0.52 -3.59
N THR A 123 -6.67 -0.06 -3.64
CA THR A 123 -5.91 -0.49 -2.47
C THR A 123 -4.66 0.34 -2.38
N ILE A 124 -4.44 0.99 -1.25
CA ILE A 124 -3.23 1.78 -0.95
C ILE A 124 -2.49 1.11 0.18
N VAL A 125 -1.19 0.92 -0.01
CA VAL A 125 -0.29 0.38 1.01
C VAL A 125 0.77 1.42 1.31
N LEU A 126 0.78 1.89 2.56
CA LEU A 126 1.81 2.76 3.09
C LEU A 126 2.84 1.94 3.87
N GLN A 127 4.04 2.46 3.93
CA GLN A 127 5.14 1.91 4.70
C GLN A 127 5.90 3.05 5.37
N ASP A 128 6.36 2.82 6.59
CA ASP A 128 7.18 3.76 7.34
C ASP A 128 8.64 3.62 6.91
N THR A 129 9.24 4.71 6.43
CA THR A 129 10.64 4.74 5.96
C THR A 129 11.64 4.58 7.09
N PHE A 130 11.34 5.14 8.27
CA PHE A 130 12.19 5.02 9.43
C PHE A 130 12.30 3.57 9.90
N LEU A 131 11.17 2.86 9.98
CA LEU A 131 11.13 1.44 10.31
C LEU A 131 11.83 0.60 9.24
N MET A 132 11.71 0.96 7.96
CA MET A 132 12.42 0.29 6.87
C MET A 132 13.94 0.43 6.96
N GLU A 133 14.44 1.60 7.34
CA GLU A 133 15.88 1.81 7.52
C GLU A 133 16.42 1.02 8.71
N GLN A 134 15.68 0.97 9.80
CA GLN A 134 16.00 0.11 10.94
C GLN A 134 16.03 -1.37 10.55
N PHE A 135 15.02 -1.83 9.80
CA PHE A 135 14.97 -3.18 9.27
C PHE A 135 16.19 -3.53 8.42
N ARG A 136 16.58 -2.64 7.49
CA ARG A 136 17.77 -2.83 6.66
C ARG A 136 19.06 -2.91 7.49
N LYS A 137 19.21 -2.05 8.50
CA LYS A 137 20.38 -2.07 9.39
C LYS A 137 20.45 -3.39 10.16
N ASN A 138 19.35 -3.87 10.68
CA ASN A 138 19.28 -5.14 11.40
C ASN A 138 19.59 -6.33 10.50
N ILE A 139 19.06 -6.39 9.27
CA ILE A 139 19.40 -7.44 8.29
C ILE A 139 20.90 -7.44 7.96
N HIS A 140 21.52 -6.27 7.80
CA HIS A 140 22.96 -6.20 7.54
C HIS A 140 23.82 -6.72 8.70
N ILE A 141 23.34 -6.60 9.93
CA ILE A 141 24.01 -7.18 11.12
C ILE A 141 23.88 -8.70 11.09
N PHE A 142 22.67 -9.22 10.82
CA PHE A 142 22.42 -10.66 10.69
C PHE A 142 23.20 -11.31 9.55
N SER A 143 23.25 -10.69 8.36
CA SER A 143 23.96 -11.26 7.21
C SER A 143 25.50 -11.35 7.40
N LYS A 144 26.09 -10.58 8.32
CA LYS A 144 27.52 -10.66 8.63
C LYS A 144 27.86 -11.76 9.62
N GLU A 145 26.93 -12.10 10.51
CA GLU A 145 27.12 -13.19 11.48
C GLU A 145 26.67 -14.55 10.92
N ASP A 146 25.68 -14.56 10.04
CA ASP A 146 25.11 -15.78 9.43
C ASP A 146 25.84 -16.24 8.15
N MET A 147 26.80 -15.50 7.63
CA MET A 147 27.61 -15.92 6.47
C MET A 147 28.49 -17.16 6.71
N GLN A 148 28.45 -17.75 7.91
CA GLN A 148 29.02 -19.06 8.22
C GLN A 148 27.97 -20.22 8.22
N MET A 149 26.69 -19.92 7.99
CA MET A 149 25.67 -20.95 7.86
C MET A 149 25.53 -21.36 6.38
N ASP A 150 25.62 -22.66 6.12
CA ASP A 150 25.48 -23.25 4.78
C ASP A 150 24.15 -22.83 4.13
N PHE A 151 24.23 -22.41 2.87
CA PHE A 151 23.11 -22.04 2.00
C PHE A 151 21.95 -23.07 2.00
N CYS A 152 22.24 -24.34 2.30
CA CYS A 152 21.28 -25.41 2.44
C CYS A 152 20.40 -25.32 3.70
N GLU A 153 20.89 -24.75 4.80
CA GLU A 153 20.08 -24.52 6.01
C GLU A 153 19.14 -23.34 5.86
N PHE A 154 19.57 -22.30 5.14
CA PHE A 154 18.74 -21.15 4.80
C PHE A 154 17.52 -21.52 3.96
N LEU A 155 17.65 -22.42 3.00
CA LEU A 155 16.55 -22.90 2.15
C LEU A 155 15.56 -23.81 2.90
N LYS A 156 16.00 -24.57 3.90
CA LYS A 156 15.13 -25.39 4.74
C LYS A 156 14.22 -24.56 5.65
N PHE A 157 14.64 -23.33 6.00
CA PHE A 157 13.88 -22.43 6.86
C PHE A 157 12.71 -21.74 6.12
N TYR A 158 12.79 -21.64 4.77
CA TYR A 158 11.75 -20.99 3.93
C TYR A 158 10.70 -21.97 3.36
N GLN A 159 10.86 -23.28 3.57
CA GLN A 159 9.94 -24.33 3.06
C GLN A 159 9.11 -25.03 4.16
N GLY A 160 9.18 -24.55 5.40
CA GLY A 160 8.42 -25.08 6.53
C GLY A 160 7.22 -24.21 6.93
#